data_d77c39275f118ab13abd073400bebc1d
#
_entry.id   d77c39275f118ab13abd073400bebc1d
#
_cell.length_a   1.000
_cell.length_b   1.000
_cell.length_c   1.000
_cell.angle_alpha   90.00
_cell.angle_beta   90.00
_cell.angle_gamma   90.00
#
_symmetry.space_group_name_H-M   'P 1'
#
loop_
_entity.id
_entity.type
_entity.pdbx_description
1 polymer ?
#
loop_
_entity_poly.entity_id
_entity_poly.type
_entity_poly.pdbx_seq_one_letter_code
_entity_poly.pdbx_strand_id
1 'polypeptide(L)'
;MPMELLAIAAVFVVAIVGFTVLKRPLYECMLVSFFVLVAFTNTWSSLFSVILDAITDSSLYVIIVFVISASLLAKTTVIDDCIAIILSVFGRLRGGAGFVAIIGSTYMGSLSGSGPGNVATTGVFTIPAMKKAGFPPHLAANVEAHASSMGNMIPPAGMIAVAFAALDKLYPDTYTMSQYWMLLWGIAIWFIVQKIITLYVMCRFYKVKPMDKATLPGIRQSLKKGWKAIFLPIIVFTPFFLTNNFEEFFVSRLGAGAKSFSSSILLFLPALIVITSVLLSDKETRKKNSLKAMTKSITDGMVKVVPTSALVLFAYFVSGVFGIIGVEDAVAEVVSFLNLNLVQLAFIIPIFTAILGMLIPGSTQVKIFGGIIISTLAAAGGNPMLAAGMLPCICGSMHGVTPPYCTCVYTGMAIAEAKLKPTLLNNMIWITIQYFISVVMILGYIPLFGLIK
;
A
#
# COMPACT_ATOMS: atom_id res chain seq x y z
N MET A 1 -17.28 -14.67 -26.88
CA MET A 1 -16.65 -14.15 -25.68
C MET A 1 -17.75 -13.45 -24.90
N PRO A 2 -17.95 -13.71 -23.61
CA PRO A 2 -18.99 -13.07 -22.81
C PRO A 2 -18.87 -11.56 -22.88
N MET A 3 -20.00 -10.84 -22.84
CA MET A 3 -20.04 -9.36 -22.96
C MET A 3 -19.24 -8.71 -21.81
N GLU A 4 -19.24 -9.33 -20.66
CA GLU A 4 -18.54 -8.93 -19.44
C GLU A 4 -17.02 -8.88 -19.65
N LEU A 5 -16.45 -9.86 -20.34
CA LEU A 5 -15.02 -9.89 -20.65
C LEU A 5 -14.64 -8.85 -21.72
N LEU A 6 -15.53 -8.59 -22.68
CA LEU A 6 -15.35 -7.51 -23.64
C LEU A 6 -15.42 -6.15 -22.95
N ALA A 7 -16.28 -6.00 -21.94
CA ALA A 7 -16.37 -4.80 -21.11
C ALA A 7 -15.05 -4.50 -20.36
N ILE A 8 -14.43 -5.53 -19.75
CA ILE A 8 -13.09 -5.39 -19.16
C ILE A 8 -12.09 -4.91 -20.22
N ALA A 9 -12.03 -5.61 -21.36
CA ALA A 9 -11.11 -5.25 -22.44
C ALA A 9 -11.32 -3.82 -22.94
N ALA A 10 -12.57 -3.36 -23.07
CA ALA A 10 -12.91 -2.01 -23.49
C ALA A 10 -12.35 -0.97 -22.50
N VAL A 11 -12.54 -1.17 -21.18
CA VAL A 11 -11.97 -0.28 -20.14
C VAL A 11 -10.45 -0.19 -20.26
N PHE A 12 -9.76 -1.34 -20.44
CA PHE A 12 -8.32 -1.36 -20.63
C PHE A 12 -7.86 -0.63 -21.89
N VAL A 13 -8.50 -0.91 -23.02
CA VAL A 13 -8.15 -0.26 -24.30
C VAL A 13 -8.30 1.26 -24.19
N VAL A 14 -9.42 1.73 -23.64
CA VAL A 14 -9.65 3.19 -23.47
C VAL A 14 -8.61 3.78 -22.51
N ALA A 15 -8.34 3.14 -21.38
CA ALA A 15 -7.34 3.62 -20.42
C ALA A 15 -5.93 3.66 -21.01
N ILE A 16 -5.51 2.59 -21.72
CA ILE A 16 -4.20 2.49 -22.38
C ILE A 16 -4.08 3.55 -23.47
N VAL A 17 -5.02 3.63 -24.40
CA VAL A 17 -5.00 4.60 -25.51
C VAL A 17 -5.01 6.03 -24.96
N GLY A 18 -5.87 6.33 -24.00
CA GLY A 18 -5.94 7.65 -23.36
C GLY A 18 -4.61 8.05 -22.72
N PHE A 19 -4.00 7.14 -21.94
CA PHE A 19 -2.77 7.42 -21.21
C PHE A 19 -1.53 7.43 -22.11
N THR A 20 -1.37 6.44 -23.00
CA THR A 20 -0.13 6.27 -23.78
C THR A 20 -0.13 7.07 -25.07
N VAL A 21 -1.26 7.10 -25.81
CA VAL A 21 -1.38 7.77 -27.12
C VAL A 21 -1.80 9.23 -26.95
N LEU A 22 -2.89 9.48 -26.20
CA LEU A 22 -3.41 10.83 -26.00
C LEU A 22 -2.70 11.60 -24.88
N LYS A 23 -1.83 10.92 -24.12
CA LYS A 23 -1.04 11.47 -22.99
C LYS A 23 -1.90 12.22 -21.96
N ARG A 24 -3.12 11.76 -21.74
CA ARG A 24 -4.03 12.34 -20.75
C ARG A 24 -3.76 11.77 -19.35
N PRO A 25 -4.03 12.53 -18.28
CA PRO A 25 -3.98 12.01 -16.92
C PRO A 25 -4.86 10.77 -16.75
N LEU A 26 -4.40 9.79 -15.99
CA LEU A 26 -5.08 8.50 -15.87
C LEU A 26 -6.48 8.61 -15.27
N TYR A 27 -6.73 9.58 -14.37
CA TYR A 27 -8.08 9.81 -13.84
C TYR A 27 -9.08 10.28 -14.93
N GLU A 28 -8.63 11.07 -15.91
CA GLU A 28 -9.47 11.45 -17.07
C GLU A 28 -9.77 10.22 -17.93
N CYS A 29 -8.76 9.37 -18.15
CA CYS A 29 -8.92 8.13 -18.91
C CYS A 29 -9.93 7.19 -18.23
N MET A 30 -9.89 7.08 -16.91
CA MET A 30 -10.84 6.26 -16.15
C MET A 30 -12.26 6.82 -16.20
N LEU A 31 -12.44 8.14 -16.16
CA LEU A 31 -13.75 8.76 -16.34
C LEU A 31 -14.33 8.47 -17.73
N VAL A 32 -13.50 8.61 -18.78
CA VAL A 32 -13.91 8.26 -20.14
C VAL A 32 -14.23 6.78 -20.25
N SER A 33 -13.39 5.91 -19.66
CA SER A 33 -13.64 4.46 -19.62
C SER A 33 -14.98 4.12 -18.97
N PHE A 34 -15.35 4.83 -17.91
CA PHE A 34 -16.66 4.65 -17.25
C PHE A 34 -17.81 4.96 -18.20
N PHE A 35 -17.80 6.11 -18.89
CA PHE A 35 -18.87 6.45 -19.84
C PHE A 35 -18.91 5.52 -21.05
N VAL A 36 -17.75 5.11 -21.56
CA VAL A 36 -17.67 4.11 -22.64
C VAL A 36 -18.26 2.78 -22.17
N LEU A 37 -17.94 2.36 -20.94
CA LEU A 37 -18.48 1.14 -20.35
C LEU A 37 -20.00 1.20 -20.20
N VAL A 38 -20.55 2.29 -19.64
CA VAL A 38 -21.99 2.50 -19.49
C VAL A 38 -22.71 2.46 -20.85
N ALA A 39 -22.13 3.10 -21.86
CA ALA A 39 -22.68 3.08 -23.22
C ALA A 39 -22.61 1.70 -23.86
N PHE A 40 -21.48 0.99 -23.69
CA PHE A 40 -21.26 -0.35 -24.24
C PHE A 40 -22.20 -1.40 -23.61
N THR A 41 -22.45 -1.29 -22.30
CA THR A 41 -23.30 -2.23 -21.54
C THR A 41 -24.75 -1.78 -21.42
N ASN A 42 -25.10 -0.60 -21.97
CA ASN A 42 -26.43 0.01 -21.87
C ASN A 42 -26.98 0.13 -20.43
N THR A 43 -26.10 0.45 -19.46
CA THR A 43 -26.44 0.55 -18.04
C THR A 43 -26.79 1.98 -17.60
N TRP A 44 -27.33 2.81 -18.50
CA TRP A 44 -27.71 4.21 -18.23
C TRP A 44 -28.69 4.39 -17.08
N SER A 45 -29.62 3.44 -16.91
CA SER A 45 -30.60 3.46 -15.82
C SER A 45 -29.96 3.37 -14.42
N SER A 46 -28.79 2.75 -14.33
CA SER A 46 -28.06 2.56 -13.07
C SER A 46 -26.98 3.62 -12.84
N LEU A 47 -26.81 4.60 -13.75
CA LEU A 47 -25.75 5.61 -13.69
C LEU A 47 -25.76 6.36 -12.34
N PHE A 48 -26.93 6.81 -11.90
CA PHE A 48 -27.07 7.62 -10.70
C PHE A 48 -26.77 6.80 -9.43
N SER A 49 -27.26 5.56 -9.34
CA SER A 49 -26.97 4.69 -8.20
C SER A 49 -25.48 4.37 -8.09
N VAL A 50 -24.81 4.03 -9.21
CA VAL A 50 -23.36 3.79 -9.23
C VAL A 50 -22.57 4.99 -8.75
N ILE A 51 -22.92 6.19 -9.20
CA ILE A 51 -22.26 7.43 -8.77
C ILE A 51 -22.49 7.67 -7.28
N LEU A 52 -23.74 7.51 -6.81
CA LEU A 52 -24.09 7.73 -5.39
C LEU A 52 -23.35 6.72 -4.48
N ASP A 53 -23.37 5.45 -4.83
CA ASP A 53 -22.69 4.39 -4.06
C ASP A 53 -21.18 4.66 -3.96
N ALA A 54 -20.56 5.08 -5.07
CA ALA A 54 -19.14 5.40 -5.09
C ALA A 54 -18.77 6.64 -4.25
N ILE A 55 -19.62 7.68 -4.26
CA ILE A 55 -19.39 8.90 -3.48
C ILE A 55 -19.61 8.64 -1.99
N THR A 56 -20.54 7.74 -1.62
CA THR A 56 -20.82 7.40 -0.24
C THR A 56 -19.90 6.32 0.34
N ASP A 57 -19.04 5.71 -0.48
CA ASP A 57 -18.08 4.69 -0.05
C ASP A 57 -17.06 5.28 0.95
N SER A 58 -17.07 4.77 2.18
CA SER A 58 -16.17 5.23 3.26
C SER A 58 -14.70 5.06 2.92
N SER A 59 -14.33 4.07 2.10
CA SER A 59 -12.95 3.79 1.71
C SER A 59 -12.33 4.94 0.89
N LEU A 60 -13.15 5.66 0.10
CA LEU A 60 -12.71 6.87 -0.61
C LEU A 60 -12.23 7.95 0.37
N TYR A 61 -13.01 8.18 1.42
CA TYR A 61 -12.67 9.19 2.45
C TYR A 61 -11.45 8.78 3.27
N VAL A 62 -11.29 7.48 3.57
CA VAL A 62 -10.09 6.95 4.23
C VAL A 62 -8.85 7.31 3.42
N ILE A 63 -8.84 7.05 2.10
CA ILE A 63 -7.69 7.38 1.23
C ILE A 63 -7.41 8.88 1.25
N ILE A 64 -8.44 9.72 1.11
CA ILE A 64 -8.31 11.18 1.13
C ILE A 64 -7.66 11.66 2.44
N VAL A 65 -8.17 11.18 3.58
CA VAL A 65 -7.67 11.59 4.91
C VAL A 65 -6.24 11.11 5.14
N PHE A 66 -5.88 9.88 4.70
CA PHE A 66 -4.51 9.39 4.80
C PHE A 66 -3.51 10.22 3.99
N VAL A 67 -3.83 10.59 2.75
CA VAL A 67 -2.93 11.40 1.90
C VAL A 67 -2.77 12.82 2.46
N ILE A 68 -3.84 13.42 2.95
CA ILE A 68 -3.77 14.74 3.61
C ILE A 68 -2.90 14.64 4.88
N SER A 69 -3.12 13.61 5.69
CA SER A 69 -2.37 13.39 6.93
C SER A 69 -0.88 13.17 6.68
N ALA A 70 -0.51 12.48 5.60
CA ALA A 70 0.89 12.32 5.21
C ALA A 70 1.61 13.66 4.99
N SER A 71 0.93 14.64 4.39
CA SER A 71 1.49 15.98 4.18
C SER A 71 1.69 16.77 5.48
N LEU A 72 0.87 16.51 6.49
CA LEU A 72 1.00 17.08 7.83
C LEU A 72 2.12 16.40 8.62
N LEU A 73 2.20 15.08 8.56
CA LEU A 73 3.24 14.27 9.21
C LEU A 73 4.64 14.66 8.75
N ALA A 74 4.81 14.91 7.45
CA ALA A 74 6.09 15.35 6.89
C ALA A 74 6.64 16.66 7.51
N LYS A 75 5.82 17.39 8.25
CA LYS A 75 6.23 18.63 8.98
C LYS A 75 6.52 18.37 10.47
N THR A 76 6.47 17.13 10.91
CA THR A 76 6.80 16.75 12.30
C THR A 76 8.21 16.17 12.39
N THR A 77 8.86 16.31 13.54
CA THR A 77 10.19 15.72 13.79
C THR A 77 10.15 14.25 14.22
N VAL A 78 8.95 13.73 14.46
CA VAL A 78 8.78 12.37 15.01
C VAL A 78 9.36 11.30 14.07
N ILE A 79 9.26 11.52 12.78
CA ILE A 79 9.77 10.61 11.75
C ILE A 79 11.29 10.60 11.73
N ASP A 80 11.91 11.78 11.74
CA ASP A 80 13.37 11.91 11.78
C ASP A 80 13.93 11.27 13.06
N ASP A 81 13.22 11.44 14.17
CA ASP A 81 13.58 10.80 15.45
C ASP A 81 13.48 9.28 15.41
N CYS A 82 12.44 8.72 14.77
CA CYS A 82 12.33 7.27 14.52
C CYS A 82 13.51 6.75 13.68
N ILE A 83 13.81 7.43 12.57
CA ILE A 83 14.94 7.06 11.69
C ILE A 83 16.27 7.15 12.46
N ALA A 84 16.48 8.20 13.25
CA ALA A 84 17.69 8.34 14.06
C ALA A 84 17.86 7.23 15.07
N ILE A 85 16.79 6.78 15.74
CA ILE A 85 16.82 5.63 16.65
C ILE A 85 17.21 4.36 15.90
N ILE A 86 16.58 4.08 14.75
CA ILE A 86 16.87 2.90 13.95
C ILE A 86 18.31 2.92 13.44
N LEU A 87 18.80 4.07 12.93
CA LEU A 87 20.21 4.26 12.53
C LEU A 87 21.18 3.98 13.68
N SER A 88 20.89 4.45 14.85
CA SER A 88 21.76 4.26 16.01
C SER A 88 21.92 2.78 16.41
N VAL A 89 20.91 1.96 16.16
CA VAL A 89 20.90 0.52 16.49
C VAL A 89 21.53 -0.31 15.37
N PHE A 90 21.06 -0.13 14.14
CA PHE A 90 21.38 -1.01 13.00
C PHE A 90 22.50 -0.51 12.10
N GLY A 91 22.87 0.75 12.15
CA GLY A 91 23.89 1.33 11.26
C GLY A 91 25.29 0.70 11.39
N ARG A 92 25.57 0.02 12.51
CA ARG A 92 26.83 -0.69 12.75
C ARG A 92 26.94 -2.03 12.01
N LEU A 93 25.84 -2.54 11.48
CA LEU A 93 25.81 -3.79 10.74
C LEU A 93 26.28 -3.58 9.30
N ARG A 94 26.84 -4.62 8.66
CA ARG A 94 27.11 -4.60 7.23
C ARG A 94 25.79 -4.39 6.48
N GLY A 95 25.73 -3.34 5.66
CA GLY A 95 24.47 -2.95 5.03
C GLY A 95 23.50 -2.23 5.97
N GLY A 96 23.93 -1.79 7.15
CA GLY A 96 23.13 -1.16 8.19
C GLY A 96 22.31 0.01 7.68
N ALA A 97 22.86 0.86 6.82
CA ALA A 97 22.11 1.94 6.18
C ALA A 97 20.93 1.42 5.33
N GLY A 98 21.08 0.28 4.67
CA GLY A 98 20.00 -0.37 3.93
C GLY A 98 18.95 -1.00 4.85
N PHE A 99 19.34 -1.60 5.98
CA PHE A 99 18.38 -2.09 6.97
C PHE A 99 17.53 -0.95 7.54
N VAL A 100 18.15 0.20 7.80
CA VAL A 100 17.43 1.40 8.23
C VAL A 100 16.45 1.87 7.18
N ALA A 101 16.88 1.89 5.90
CA ALA A 101 15.98 2.22 4.80
C ALA A 101 14.78 1.25 4.76
N ILE A 102 15.00 -0.07 4.84
CA ILE A 102 13.91 -1.05 4.83
C ILE A 102 12.95 -0.81 5.99
N ILE A 103 13.42 -0.73 7.22
CA ILE A 103 12.55 -0.60 8.40
C ILE A 103 11.91 0.80 8.43
N GLY A 104 12.72 1.86 8.26
CA GLY A 104 12.25 3.24 8.37
C GLY A 104 11.30 3.63 7.24
N SER A 105 11.66 3.31 6.00
CA SER A 105 10.82 3.67 4.84
C SER A 105 9.58 2.78 4.75
N THR A 106 9.64 1.52 5.17
CA THR A 106 8.46 0.65 5.30
C THR A 106 7.48 1.21 6.33
N TYR A 107 7.97 1.59 7.50
CA TYR A 107 7.16 2.22 8.54
C TYR A 107 6.54 3.54 8.07
N MET A 108 7.38 4.41 7.48
CA MET A 108 6.91 5.68 6.92
C MET A 108 5.88 5.49 5.80
N GLY A 109 6.14 4.53 4.93
CA GLY A 109 5.25 4.19 3.82
C GLY A 109 3.87 3.76 4.33
N SER A 110 3.80 3.02 5.44
CA SER A 110 2.52 2.62 6.04
C SER A 110 1.68 3.82 6.53
N LEU A 111 2.35 4.87 7.00
CA LEU A 111 1.69 6.10 7.44
C LEU A 111 1.32 7.02 6.28
N SER A 112 2.16 7.07 5.24
CA SER A 112 1.95 7.96 4.09
C SER A 112 0.98 7.39 3.05
N GLY A 113 0.89 6.07 2.92
CA GLY A 113 0.11 5.39 1.89
C GLY A 113 0.57 5.67 0.46
N SER A 114 1.74 6.31 0.28
CA SER A 114 2.28 6.72 -1.03
C SER A 114 3.71 6.23 -1.20
N GLY A 115 3.92 5.22 -2.01
CA GLY A 115 5.26 4.70 -2.30
C GLY A 115 6.24 5.76 -2.83
N PRO A 116 5.95 6.42 -3.97
CA PRO A 116 6.85 7.45 -4.53
C PRO A 116 7.04 8.66 -3.62
N GLY A 117 5.97 9.11 -2.93
CA GLY A 117 6.05 10.19 -1.95
C GLY A 117 6.95 9.83 -0.77
N ASN A 118 6.89 8.57 -0.34
CA ASN A 118 7.76 8.07 0.71
C ASN A 118 9.21 8.01 0.26
N VAL A 119 9.51 7.50 -0.95
CA VAL A 119 10.88 7.55 -1.52
C VAL A 119 11.40 8.98 -1.57
N ALA A 120 10.56 9.96 -1.95
CA ALA A 120 10.96 11.35 -2.02
C ALA A 120 11.27 11.94 -0.63
N THR A 121 10.65 11.47 0.44
CA THR A 121 10.87 11.98 1.81
C THR A 121 11.95 11.24 2.55
N THR A 122 11.91 9.93 2.62
CA THR A 122 12.90 9.11 3.34
C THR A 122 14.17 8.89 2.53
N GLY A 123 14.05 8.73 1.20
CA GLY A 123 15.17 8.49 0.30
C GLY A 123 16.20 9.61 0.26
N VAL A 124 15.79 10.87 0.53
CA VAL A 124 16.74 12.02 0.60
C VAL A 124 17.78 11.80 1.71
N PHE A 125 17.47 11.04 2.74
CA PHE A 125 18.36 10.73 3.86
C PHE A 125 18.99 9.35 3.72
N THR A 126 18.20 8.35 3.40
CA THR A 126 18.62 6.94 3.37
C THR A 126 19.52 6.62 2.18
N ILE A 127 19.20 7.14 0.98
CA ILE A 127 20.00 6.90 -0.23
C ILE A 127 21.41 7.46 -0.11
N PRO A 128 21.65 8.74 0.27
CA PRO A 128 22.99 9.24 0.51
C PRO A 128 23.74 8.47 1.61
N ALA A 129 23.06 8.06 2.68
CA ALA A 129 23.66 7.25 3.73
C ALA A 129 24.13 5.89 3.20
N MET A 130 23.30 5.22 2.38
CA MET A 130 23.67 3.97 1.70
C MET A 130 24.85 4.17 0.75
N LYS A 131 24.86 5.23 -0.08
CA LYS A 131 25.99 5.55 -0.98
C LYS A 131 27.30 5.76 -0.19
N LYS A 132 27.25 6.50 0.93
CA LYS A 132 28.40 6.67 1.84
C LYS A 132 28.88 5.36 2.46
N ALA A 133 27.97 4.42 2.71
CA ALA A 133 28.27 3.08 3.21
C ALA A 133 28.77 2.12 2.09
N GLY A 134 29.02 2.63 0.88
CA GLY A 134 29.57 1.86 -0.24
C GLY A 134 28.52 1.10 -1.07
N PHE A 135 27.24 1.43 -0.94
CA PHE A 135 26.23 0.90 -1.85
C PHE A 135 26.39 1.49 -3.24
N PRO A 136 26.37 0.65 -4.29
CA PRO A 136 26.22 1.16 -5.65
C PRO A 136 24.92 1.98 -5.78
N PRO A 137 24.90 3.08 -6.57
CA PRO A 137 23.71 3.94 -6.69
C PRO A 137 22.43 3.19 -7.06
N HIS A 138 22.52 2.22 -7.99
CA HIS A 138 21.37 1.41 -8.42
C HIS A 138 20.83 0.49 -7.30
N LEU A 139 21.71 -0.03 -6.44
CA LEU A 139 21.29 -0.82 -5.29
C LEU A 139 20.61 0.07 -4.23
N ALA A 140 21.20 1.24 -3.93
CA ALA A 140 20.60 2.18 -2.97
C ALA A 140 19.22 2.66 -3.42
N ALA A 141 19.04 2.97 -4.72
CA ALA A 141 17.76 3.31 -5.32
C ALA A 141 16.72 2.20 -5.15
N ASN A 142 17.08 0.95 -5.45
CA ASN A 142 16.16 -0.18 -5.35
C ASN A 142 15.81 -0.55 -3.91
N VAL A 143 16.77 -0.53 -2.99
CA VAL A 143 16.50 -0.77 -1.56
C VAL A 143 15.44 0.20 -1.05
N GLU A 144 15.62 1.48 -1.33
CA GLU A 144 14.66 2.52 -0.92
C GLU A 144 13.30 2.37 -1.61
N ALA A 145 13.29 2.13 -2.92
CA ALA A 145 12.06 1.96 -3.68
C ALA A 145 11.22 0.77 -3.18
N HIS A 146 11.89 -0.37 -2.94
CA HIS A 146 11.22 -1.57 -2.43
C HIS A 146 10.79 -1.45 -0.97
N ALA A 147 11.54 -0.72 -0.14
CA ALA A 147 11.14 -0.42 1.23
C ALA A 147 9.90 0.48 1.26
N SER A 148 9.92 1.56 0.49
CA SER A 148 8.83 2.53 0.44
C SER A 148 7.55 1.94 -0.15
N SER A 149 7.64 1.08 -1.17
CA SER A 149 6.48 0.45 -1.79
C SER A 149 5.76 -0.53 -0.85
N MET A 150 6.46 -1.13 0.11
CA MET A 150 5.86 -2.01 1.12
C MET A 150 4.86 -1.29 2.02
N GLY A 151 4.97 0.01 2.17
CA GLY A 151 4.04 0.78 3.00
C GLY A 151 2.58 0.58 2.62
N ASN A 152 2.30 0.34 1.34
CA ASN A 152 0.93 0.11 0.85
C ASN A 152 0.26 -1.16 1.39
N MET A 153 1.05 -2.14 1.85
CA MET A 153 0.55 -3.43 2.36
C MET A 153 0.60 -3.55 3.89
N ILE A 154 1.04 -2.52 4.58
CA ILE A 154 1.18 -2.53 6.03
C ILE A 154 0.15 -1.59 6.65
N PRO A 155 -0.65 -2.06 7.63
CA PRO A 155 -1.54 -1.18 8.37
C PRO A 155 -0.77 0.01 9.00
N PRO A 156 -1.31 1.24 8.92
CA PRO A 156 -2.69 1.63 8.57
C PRO A 156 -2.88 2.15 7.13
N ALA A 157 -2.23 1.62 6.12
CA ALA A 157 -2.34 2.15 4.75
C ALA A 157 -3.79 2.12 4.20
N GLY A 158 -4.18 3.17 3.47
CA GLY A 158 -5.55 3.32 2.96
C GLY A 158 -6.00 2.22 1.97
N MET A 159 -5.07 1.61 1.22
CA MET A 159 -5.38 0.49 0.33
C MET A 159 -5.96 -0.73 1.06
N ILE A 160 -5.61 -0.90 2.33
CA ILE A 160 -6.09 -1.98 3.19
C ILE A 160 -7.59 -1.89 3.42
N ALA A 161 -8.12 -0.67 3.58
CA ALA A 161 -9.55 -0.46 3.71
C ALA A 161 -10.30 -0.86 2.42
N VAL A 162 -9.73 -0.57 1.25
CA VAL A 162 -10.31 -0.95 -0.04
C VAL A 162 -10.32 -2.47 -0.22
N ALA A 163 -9.25 -3.15 0.15
CA ALA A 163 -9.16 -4.60 0.06
C ALA A 163 -10.11 -5.30 1.05
N PHE A 164 -10.24 -4.75 2.27
CA PHE A 164 -11.21 -5.26 3.24
C PHE A 164 -12.65 -5.04 2.78
N ALA A 165 -12.97 -3.89 2.20
CA ALA A 165 -14.31 -3.63 1.66
C ALA A 165 -14.69 -4.62 0.56
N ALA A 166 -13.75 -5.04 -0.30
CA ALA A 166 -13.97 -6.07 -1.29
C ALA A 166 -14.24 -7.45 -0.65
N LEU A 167 -13.53 -7.79 0.44
CA LEU A 167 -13.75 -9.02 1.20
C LEU A 167 -15.11 -9.01 1.92
N ASP A 168 -15.44 -7.92 2.62
CA ASP A 168 -16.68 -7.78 3.39
C ASP A 168 -17.93 -7.81 2.49
N LYS A 169 -17.82 -7.28 1.26
CA LYS A 169 -18.88 -7.38 0.24
C LYS A 169 -19.17 -8.83 -0.17
N LEU A 170 -18.15 -9.68 -0.31
CA LEU A 170 -18.30 -11.09 -0.70
C LEU A 170 -18.68 -11.99 0.47
N TYR A 171 -18.20 -11.66 1.66
CA TYR A 171 -18.40 -12.43 2.90
C TYR A 171 -18.90 -11.52 4.02
N PRO A 172 -20.17 -11.01 3.91
CA PRO A 172 -20.71 -10.08 4.89
C PRO A 172 -20.67 -10.68 6.29
N ASP A 173 -20.24 -9.87 7.26
CA ASP A 173 -20.21 -10.21 8.69
C ASP A 173 -19.33 -11.43 9.08
N THR A 174 -18.58 -12.00 8.14
CA THR A 174 -17.73 -13.18 8.38
C THR A 174 -16.38 -12.82 8.98
N TYR A 175 -15.79 -11.70 8.56
CA TYR A 175 -14.47 -11.26 8.99
C TYR A 175 -14.53 -9.87 9.62
N THR A 176 -13.69 -9.63 10.64
CA THR A 176 -13.55 -8.30 11.23
C THR A 176 -12.32 -7.58 10.68
N MET A 177 -12.37 -6.25 10.64
CA MET A 177 -11.22 -5.42 10.26
C MET A 177 -10.00 -5.71 11.15
N SER A 178 -10.22 -6.01 12.41
CA SER A 178 -9.16 -6.34 13.37
C SER A 178 -8.44 -7.64 13.01
N GLN A 179 -9.19 -8.71 12.70
CA GLN A 179 -8.62 -9.99 12.23
C GLN A 179 -7.83 -9.79 10.94
N TYR A 180 -8.40 -9.02 10.01
CA TYR A 180 -7.73 -8.70 8.75
C TYR A 180 -6.42 -7.92 8.96
N TRP A 181 -6.40 -6.94 9.88
CA TRP A 181 -5.18 -6.21 10.22
C TRP A 181 -4.10 -7.10 10.84
N MET A 182 -4.49 -7.99 11.74
CA MET A 182 -3.55 -8.95 12.32
C MET A 182 -2.92 -9.83 11.24
N LEU A 183 -3.74 -10.32 10.30
CA LEU A 183 -3.26 -11.10 9.16
C LEU A 183 -2.26 -10.31 8.31
N LEU A 184 -2.57 -9.05 7.99
CA LEU A 184 -1.68 -8.18 7.21
C LEU A 184 -0.33 -7.97 7.88
N TRP A 185 -0.30 -7.83 9.21
CA TRP A 185 0.96 -7.80 9.94
C TRP A 185 1.73 -9.11 9.85
N GLY A 186 1.04 -10.24 9.93
CA GLY A 186 1.65 -11.54 9.69
C GLY A 186 2.30 -11.65 8.31
N ILE A 187 1.57 -11.23 7.27
CA ILE A 187 2.07 -11.17 5.89
C ILE A 187 3.25 -10.19 5.78
N ALA A 188 3.11 -8.97 6.32
CA ALA A 188 4.14 -7.93 6.25
C ALA A 188 5.46 -8.35 6.88
N ILE A 189 5.44 -9.04 8.03
CA ILE A 189 6.63 -9.55 8.69
C ILE A 189 7.44 -10.44 7.75
N TRP A 190 6.79 -11.36 7.03
CA TRP A 190 7.47 -12.24 6.07
C TRP A 190 8.08 -11.48 4.91
N PHE A 191 7.38 -10.45 4.37
CA PHE A 191 7.95 -9.62 3.31
C PHE A 191 9.08 -8.72 3.81
N ILE A 192 9.01 -8.21 5.04
CA ILE A 192 10.13 -7.49 5.67
C ILE A 192 11.35 -8.41 5.81
N VAL A 193 11.16 -9.63 6.32
CA VAL A 193 12.21 -10.65 6.43
C VAL A 193 12.81 -10.95 5.06
N GLN A 194 11.97 -11.15 4.04
CA GLN A 194 12.42 -11.35 2.67
C GLN A 194 13.28 -10.18 2.17
N LYS A 195 12.84 -8.92 2.39
CA LYS A 195 13.63 -7.74 1.99
C LYS A 195 14.97 -7.68 2.73
N ILE A 196 14.98 -7.99 4.02
CA ILE A 196 16.20 -8.03 4.84
C ILE A 196 17.17 -9.09 4.31
N ILE A 197 16.70 -10.30 4.03
CA ILE A 197 17.52 -11.38 3.48
C ILE A 197 18.07 -10.99 2.10
N THR A 198 17.21 -10.47 1.21
CA THR A 198 17.62 -10.01 -0.12
C THR A 198 18.68 -8.93 -0.02
N LEU A 199 18.48 -7.93 0.85
CA LEU A 199 19.47 -6.89 1.10
C LEU A 199 20.80 -7.46 1.60
N TYR A 200 20.76 -8.38 2.56
CA TYR A 200 21.98 -9.00 3.10
C TYR A 200 22.79 -9.71 2.00
N VAL A 201 22.12 -10.50 1.15
CA VAL A 201 22.73 -11.19 0.02
C VAL A 201 23.33 -10.17 -0.96
N MET A 202 22.58 -9.12 -1.30
CA MET A 202 23.08 -8.05 -2.19
C MET A 202 24.28 -7.30 -1.58
N CYS A 203 24.26 -7.01 -0.29
CA CYS A 203 25.39 -6.38 0.39
C CYS A 203 26.66 -7.26 0.38
N ARG A 204 26.49 -8.58 0.45
CA ARG A 204 27.61 -9.53 0.28
C ARG A 204 28.15 -9.52 -1.15
N PHE A 205 27.26 -9.57 -2.13
CA PHE A 205 27.61 -9.57 -3.56
C PHE A 205 28.34 -8.28 -3.97
N TYR A 206 27.82 -7.13 -3.57
CA TYR A 206 28.40 -5.81 -3.87
C TYR A 206 29.51 -5.37 -2.90
N LYS A 207 29.91 -6.24 -1.94
CA LYS A 207 30.98 -5.98 -0.94
C LYS A 207 30.75 -4.69 -0.13
N VAL A 208 29.49 -4.38 0.21
CA VAL A 208 29.11 -3.21 1.03
C VAL A 208 29.70 -3.33 2.43
N LYS A 209 30.27 -2.24 2.95
CA LYS A 209 30.89 -2.17 4.30
C LYS A 209 29.91 -1.65 5.35
N PRO A 210 30.15 -1.90 6.66
CA PRO A 210 29.45 -1.22 7.75
C PRO A 210 29.67 0.30 7.69
N MET A 211 28.73 1.09 8.20
CA MET A 211 28.89 2.53 8.34
C MET A 211 29.96 2.86 9.40
N ASP A 212 30.68 3.94 9.19
CA ASP A 212 31.68 4.41 10.15
C ASP A 212 30.99 4.84 11.45
N LYS A 213 31.57 4.40 12.59
CA LYS A 213 31.07 4.72 13.92
C LYS A 213 30.99 6.25 14.17
N ALA A 214 31.86 7.01 13.55
CA ALA A 214 31.91 8.46 13.69
C ALA A 214 30.70 9.18 13.05
N THR A 215 30.06 8.56 12.07
CA THR A 215 28.91 9.13 11.33
C THR A 215 27.56 8.70 11.90
N LEU A 216 27.55 7.75 12.84
CA LEU A 216 26.31 7.24 13.45
C LEU A 216 25.87 8.06 14.65
N PRO A 217 24.58 8.39 14.75
CA PRO A 217 24.06 9.01 15.97
C PRO A 217 24.22 8.05 17.17
N GLY A 218 24.57 8.60 18.32
CA GLY A 218 24.72 7.81 19.54
C GLY A 218 23.37 7.22 19.99
N ILE A 219 23.32 5.93 20.34
CA ILE A 219 22.09 5.22 20.76
C ILE A 219 21.40 5.98 21.91
N ARG A 220 22.17 6.34 22.95
CA ARG A 220 21.64 7.06 24.12
C ARG A 220 21.10 8.43 23.76
N GLN A 221 21.75 9.12 22.83
CA GLN A 221 21.33 10.46 22.38
C GLN A 221 20.05 10.38 21.53
N SER A 222 20.00 9.43 20.59
CA SER A 222 18.81 9.19 19.73
C SER A 222 17.61 8.76 20.58
N LEU A 223 17.79 7.85 21.51
CA LEU A 223 16.73 7.43 22.44
C LEU A 223 16.28 8.59 23.34
N LYS A 224 17.23 9.38 23.90
CA LYS A 224 16.88 10.51 24.76
C LYS A 224 16.09 11.59 24.00
N LYS A 225 16.42 11.83 22.73
CA LYS A 225 15.74 12.81 21.90
C LYS A 225 14.43 12.28 21.36
N GLY A 226 14.42 11.05 20.80
CA GLY A 226 13.33 10.49 20.01
C GLY A 226 12.47 9.45 20.75
N TRP A 227 12.65 9.21 22.08
CA TRP A 227 11.92 8.17 22.79
C TRP A 227 10.40 8.28 22.66
N LYS A 228 9.88 9.52 22.54
CA LYS A 228 8.46 9.78 22.35
C LYS A 228 7.93 9.23 21.02
N ALA A 229 8.76 9.19 20.00
CA ALA A 229 8.38 8.68 18.68
C ALA A 229 8.06 7.18 18.71
N ILE A 230 8.61 6.43 19.69
CA ILE A 230 8.33 5.00 19.90
C ILE A 230 6.85 4.77 20.28
N PHE A 231 6.20 5.75 20.90
CA PHE A 231 4.78 5.64 21.23
C PHE A 231 3.83 5.76 20.05
N LEU A 232 4.28 6.30 18.91
CA LEU A 232 3.41 6.46 17.75
C LEU A 232 2.84 5.12 17.24
N PRO A 233 3.64 4.06 17.04
CA PRO A 233 3.09 2.74 16.73
C PRO A 233 2.09 2.24 17.78
N ILE A 234 2.40 2.38 19.06
CA ILE A 234 1.51 1.94 20.15
C ILE A 234 0.16 2.62 20.03
N ILE A 235 0.12 3.94 19.81
CA ILE A 235 -1.12 4.71 19.69
C ILE A 235 -1.90 4.29 18.44
N VAL A 236 -1.20 3.98 17.33
CA VAL A 236 -1.82 3.48 16.10
C VAL A 236 -2.52 2.13 16.34
N PHE A 237 -1.88 1.24 17.09
CA PHE A 237 -2.42 -0.10 17.34
C PHE A 237 -3.46 -0.15 18.46
N THR A 238 -3.42 0.77 19.43
CA THR A 238 -4.29 0.74 20.60
C THR A 238 -5.78 0.64 20.25
N PRO A 239 -6.36 1.43 19.32
CA PRO A 239 -7.78 1.31 18.98
C PRO A 239 -8.17 -0.08 18.48
N PHE A 240 -7.35 -0.68 17.61
CA PHE A 240 -7.61 -2.02 17.07
C PHE A 240 -7.43 -3.11 18.12
N PHE A 241 -6.39 -3.00 18.93
CA PHE A 241 -6.19 -3.92 20.06
C PHE A 241 -7.37 -3.89 21.01
N LEU A 242 -7.88 -2.71 21.34
CA LEU A 242 -9.02 -2.56 22.25
C LEU A 242 -10.30 -3.15 21.63
N THR A 243 -10.61 -2.82 20.38
CA THR A 243 -11.82 -3.35 19.73
C THR A 243 -11.79 -4.86 19.54
N ASN A 244 -10.60 -5.46 19.32
CA ASN A 244 -10.49 -6.90 19.16
C ASN A 244 -10.55 -7.66 20.50
N ASN A 245 -9.89 -7.15 21.54
CA ASN A 245 -9.80 -7.88 22.81
C ASN A 245 -10.96 -7.56 23.78
N PHE A 246 -11.70 -6.49 23.54
CA PHE A 246 -12.86 -6.07 24.34
C PHE A 246 -14.13 -6.00 23.48
N GLU A 247 -14.26 -6.89 22.50
CA GLU A 247 -15.41 -6.92 21.58
C GLU A 247 -16.74 -7.02 22.33
N GLU A 248 -16.85 -7.91 23.31
CA GLU A 248 -18.05 -8.05 24.16
C GLU A 248 -18.44 -6.74 24.85
N PHE A 249 -17.45 -5.99 25.34
CA PHE A 249 -17.69 -4.68 25.95
C PHE A 249 -18.26 -3.69 24.93
N PHE A 250 -17.70 -3.64 23.71
CA PHE A 250 -18.22 -2.75 22.66
C PHE A 250 -19.59 -3.18 22.17
N VAL A 251 -19.83 -4.48 22.00
CA VAL A 251 -21.15 -5.00 21.62
C VAL A 251 -22.19 -4.74 22.69
N SER A 252 -21.86 -4.90 23.98
CA SER A 252 -22.78 -4.63 25.09
C SER A 252 -23.18 -3.15 25.18
N ARG A 253 -22.28 -2.22 24.77
CA ARG A 253 -22.51 -0.77 24.85
C ARG A 253 -23.10 -0.17 23.58
N LEU A 254 -22.70 -0.67 22.41
CA LEU A 254 -23.02 -0.11 21.11
C LEU A 254 -24.00 -0.99 20.30
N GLY A 255 -24.28 -2.21 20.76
CA GLY A 255 -25.12 -3.15 20.03
C GLY A 255 -24.63 -3.37 18.61
N ALA A 256 -25.54 -3.29 17.64
CA ALA A 256 -25.21 -3.40 16.21
C ALA A 256 -24.21 -2.32 15.70
N GLY A 257 -24.09 -1.20 16.42
CA GLY A 257 -23.14 -0.14 16.10
C GLY A 257 -21.67 -0.48 16.38
N ALA A 258 -21.37 -1.54 17.13
CA ALA A 258 -20.00 -1.93 17.47
C ALA A 258 -19.14 -2.22 16.23
N LYS A 259 -19.72 -2.87 15.23
CA LYS A 259 -19.05 -3.14 13.95
C LYS A 259 -18.77 -1.86 13.17
N SER A 260 -19.75 -0.97 13.07
CA SER A 260 -19.60 0.34 12.41
C SER A 260 -18.55 1.20 13.13
N PHE A 261 -18.47 1.14 14.46
CA PHE A 261 -17.44 1.82 15.24
C PHE A 261 -16.04 1.28 14.89
N SER A 262 -15.86 -0.03 14.86
CA SER A 262 -14.58 -0.67 14.50
C SER A 262 -14.13 -0.25 13.08
N SER A 263 -15.04 -0.26 12.11
CA SER A 263 -14.75 0.19 10.73
C SER A 263 -14.41 1.68 10.66
N SER A 264 -15.05 2.51 11.48
CA SER A 264 -14.80 3.96 11.53
C SER A 264 -13.44 4.34 12.11
N ILE A 265 -12.78 3.44 12.85
CA ILE A 265 -11.44 3.68 13.39
C ILE A 265 -10.46 4.04 12.27
N LEU A 266 -10.53 3.37 11.12
CA LEU A 266 -9.68 3.69 9.96
C LEU A 266 -9.84 5.13 9.47
N LEU A 267 -11.02 5.68 9.55
CA LEU A 267 -11.28 7.07 9.14
C LEU A 267 -10.66 8.09 10.11
N PHE A 268 -10.71 7.82 11.41
CA PHE A 268 -10.18 8.71 12.44
C PHE A 268 -8.69 8.52 12.72
N LEU A 269 -8.15 7.35 12.41
CA LEU A 269 -6.76 7.00 12.70
C LEU A 269 -5.73 7.98 12.10
N PRO A 270 -5.85 8.45 10.85
CA PRO A 270 -4.90 9.44 10.31
C PRO A 270 -4.89 10.74 11.08
N ALA A 271 -6.05 11.21 11.55
CA ALA A 271 -6.15 12.39 12.40
C ALA A 271 -5.46 12.15 13.76
N LEU A 272 -5.69 10.98 14.36
CA LEU A 272 -5.04 10.57 15.62
C LEU A 272 -3.51 10.54 15.47
N ILE A 273 -3.01 9.97 14.39
CA ILE A 273 -1.57 9.93 14.06
C ILE A 273 -0.99 11.34 13.96
N VAL A 274 -1.65 12.25 13.23
CA VAL A 274 -1.20 13.64 13.06
C VAL A 274 -1.21 14.37 14.39
N ILE A 275 -2.31 14.33 15.13
CA ILE A 275 -2.44 15.00 16.45
C ILE A 275 -1.34 14.52 17.38
N THR A 276 -1.17 13.20 17.49
CA THR A 276 -0.13 12.61 18.33
C THR A 276 1.28 13.03 17.90
N SER A 277 1.56 13.00 16.60
CA SER A 277 2.86 13.39 16.07
C SER A 277 3.17 14.87 16.37
N VAL A 278 2.18 15.75 16.26
CA VAL A 278 2.33 17.17 16.64
C VAL A 278 2.56 17.32 18.14
N LEU A 279 1.81 16.60 18.98
CA LEU A 279 1.95 16.65 20.44
C LEU A 279 3.30 16.07 20.93
N LEU A 280 3.82 15.04 20.26
CA LEU A 280 5.10 14.42 20.59
C LEU A 280 6.30 15.21 20.06
N SER A 281 6.11 16.06 19.04
CA SER A 281 7.13 16.92 18.46
C SER A 281 7.70 17.91 19.48
N ASP A 282 8.88 18.43 19.20
CA ASP A 282 9.51 19.45 20.02
C ASP A 282 8.72 20.78 20.07
N LYS A 283 9.07 21.64 21.03
CA LYS A 283 8.36 22.92 21.21
C LYS A 283 8.46 23.85 20.00
N GLU A 284 9.57 23.81 19.27
CA GLU A 284 9.80 24.66 18.11
C GLU A 284 8.93 24.22 16.93
N THR A 285 8.89 22.91 16.65
CA THR A 285 8.03 22.31 15.63
C THR A 285 6.55 22.54 15.94
N ARG A 286 6.14 22.43 17.22
CA ARG A 286 4.77 22.76 17.64
C ARG A 286 4.40 24.22 17.39
N LYS A 287 5.32 25.16 17.63
CA LYS A 287 5.09 26.59 17.32
C LYS A 287 4.94 26.83 15.82
N LYS A 288 5.77 26.18 14.99
CA LYS A 288 5.69 26.27 13.53
C LYS A 288 4.40 25.65 12.98
N ASN A 289 3.90 24.61 13.62
CA ASN A 289 2.62 23.94 13.29
C ASN A 289 1.43 24.61 14.00
N SER A 290 1.34 25.94 13.95
CA SER A 290 0.17 26.68 14.40
C SER A 290 -1.09 26.26 13.62
N LEU A 291 -2.28 26.51 14.17
CA LEU A 291 -3.56 26.15 13.51
C LEU A 291 -3.62 26.68 12.07
N LYS A 292 -3.18 27.93 11.85
CA LYS A 292 -3.09 28.56 10.52
C LYS A 292 -2.14 27.81 9.57
N ALA A 293 -0.98 27.36 10.08
CA ALA A 293 -0.02 26.59 9.28
C ALA A 293 -0.55 25.19 8.96
N MET A 294 -1.27 24.57 9.88
CA MET A 294 -1.93 23.27 9.65
C MET A 294 -3.05 23.39 8.62
N THR A 295 -3.90 24.42 8.71
CA THR A 295 -4.96 24.67 7.71
C THR A 295 -4.37 24.84 6.31
N LYS A 296 -3.31 25.67 6.19
CA LYS A 296 -2.60 25.80 4.91
C LYS A 296 -2.06 24.47 4.40
N SER A 297 -1.49 23.65 5.28
CA SER A 297 -0.96 22.33 4.92
C SER A 297 -2.06 21.35 4.49
N ILE A 298 -3.23 21.42 5.11
CA ILE A 298 -4.42 20.65 4.70
C ILE A 298 -4.82 21.10 3.29
N THR A 299 -4.93 22.40 3.04
CA THR A 299 -5.28 22.94 1.71
C THR A 299 -4.27 22.50 0.64
N ASP A 300 -2.97 22.63 0.93
CA ASP A 300 -1.91 22.16 0.03
C ASP A 300 -1.96 20.64 -0.20
N GLY A 301 -2.30 19.88 0.85
CA GLY A 301 -2.52 18.43 0.80
C GLY A 301 -3.73 18.05 -0.04
N MET A 302 -4.83 18.80 0.09
CA MET A 302 -6.06 18.58 -0.71
C MET A 302 -5.78 18.72 -2.21
N VAL A 303 -5.02 19.74 -2.61
CA VAL A 303 -4.64 19.90 -4.03
C VAL A 303 -3.85 18.68 -4.54
N LYS A 304 -2.95 18.16 -3.73
CA LYS A 304 -2.14 16.97 -4.08
C LYS A 304 -2.96 15.69 -4.14
N VAL A 305 -4.02 15.61 -3.35
CA VAL A 305 -4.87 14.41 -3.25
C VAL A 305 -5.86 14.30 -4.40
N VAL A 306 -6.23 15.41 -5.03
CA VAL A 306 -7.26 15.45 -6.08
C VAL A 306 -7.01 14.43 -7.20
N PRO A 307 -5.84 14.34 -7.84
CA PRO A 307 -5.63 13.37 -8.92
C PRO A 307 -5.81 11.92 -8.47
N THR A 308 -5.31 11.59 -7.26
CA THR A 308 -5.41 10.24 -6.70
C THR A 308 -6.84 9.90 -6.29
N SER A 309 -7.53 10.83 -5.64
CA SER A 309 -8.92 10.63 -5.22
C SER A 309 -9.87 10.55 -6.41
N ALA A 310 -9.68 11.39 -7.42
CA ALA A 310 -10.45 11.33 -8.67
C ALA A 310 -10.25 9.98 -9.38
N LEU A 311 -9.01 9.50 -9.43
CA LEU A 311 -8.71 8.20 -10.01
C LEU A 311 -9.43 7.06 -9.28
N VAL A 312 -9.40 7.07 -7.95
CA VAL A 312 -10.07 6.06 -7.13
C VAL A 312 -11.58 6.15 -7.27
N LEU A 313 -12.14 7.37 -7.24
CA LEU A 313 -13.58 7.59 -7.42
C LEU A 313 -14.07 7.04 -8.77
N PHE A 314 -13.36 7.36 -9.86
CA PHE A 314 -13.74 6.89 -11.20
C PHE A 314 -13.51 5.38 -11.38
N ALA A 315 -12.53 4.80 -10.65
CA ALA A 315 -12.41 3.35 -10.55
C ALA A 315 -13.59 2.71 -9.82
N TYR A 316 -14.14 3.39 -8.81
CA TYR A 316 -15.37 2.95 -8.14
C TYR A 316 -16.58 2.96 -9.08
N PHE A 317 -16.68 3.98 -9.94
CA PHE A 317 -17.73 4.00 -10.98
C PHE A 317 -17.60 2.78 -11.91
N VAL A 318 -16.39 2.51 -12.43
CA VAL A 318 -16.14 1.33 -13.28
C VAL A 318 -16.46 0.02 -12.52
N SER A 319 -16.01 -0.11 -11.29
CA SER A 319 -16.29 -1.30 -10.45
C SER A 319 -17.77 -1.49 -10.17
N GLY A 320 -18.52 -0.39 -9.97
CA GLY A 320 -19.97 -0.45 -9.79
C GLY A 320 -20.70 -1.02 -11.01
N VAL A 321 -20.31 -0.58 -12.22
CA VAL A 321 -20.87 -1.13 -13.46
C VAL A 321 -20.48 -2.59 -13.64
N PHE A 322 -19.24 -2.97 -13.32
CA PHE A 322 -18.81 -4.37 -13.39
C PHE A 322 -19.63 -5.28 -12.45
N GLY A 323 -19.97 -4.78 -11.24
CA GLY A 323 -20.88 -5.52 -10.34
C GLY A 323 -22.29 -5.70 -10.91
N ILE A 324 -22.83 -4.66 -11.60
CA ILE A 324 -24.17 -4.73 -12.21
C ILE A 324 -24.25 -5.74 -13.35
N ILE A 325 -23.22 -5.79 -14.22
CA ILE A 325 -23.18 -6.70 -15.36
C ILE A 325 -22.66 -8.11 -15.01
N GLY A 326 -22.31 -8.39 -13.75
CA GLY A 326 -21.90 -9.71 -13.32
C GLY A 326 -20.50 -10.13 -13.81
N VAL A 327 -19.55 -9.18 -13.90
CA VAL A 327 -18.16 -9.51 -14.31
C VAL A 327 -17.54 -10.56 -13.39
N GLU A 328 -17.86 -10.53 -12.09
CA GLU A 328 -17.34 -11.49 -11.11
C GLU A 328 -17.77 -12.92 -11.48
N ASP A 329 -19.04 -13.12 -11.84
CA ASP A 329 -19.58 -14.42 -12.23
C ASP A 329 -18.98 -14.88 -13.57
N ALA A 330 -18.88 -13.99 -14.57
CA ALA A 330 -18.29 -14.33 -15.86
C ALA A 330 -16.82 -14.73 -15.75
N VAL A 331 -16.04 -14.07 -14.88
CA VAL A 331 -14.64 -14.46 -14.63
C VAL A 331 -14.58 -15.80 -13.89
N ALA A 332 -15.46 -16.03 -12.90
CA ALA A 332 -15.54 -17.30 -12.19
C ALA A 332 -15.91 -18.45 -13.14
N GLU A 333 -16.82 -18.22 -14.08
CA GLU A 333 -17.18 -19.21 -15.12
C GLU A 333 -15.99 -19.55 -16.03
N VAL A 334 -15.25 -18.54 -16.50
CA VAL A 334 -14.03 -18.77 -17.31
C VAL A 334 -12.97 -19.53 -16.53
N VAL A 335 -12.76 -19.18 -15.27
CA VAL A 335 -11.80 -19.90 -14.41
C VAL A 335 -12.23 -21.33 -14.19
N SER A 336 -13.52 -21.58 -13.96
CA SER A 336 -14.06 -22.93 -13.82
C SER A 336 -13.94 -23.74 -15.12
N PHE A 337 -14.19 -23.08 -16.28
CA PHE A 337 -14.02 -23.69 -17.61
C PHE A 337 -12.55 -24.06 -17.88
N LEU A 338 -11.61 -23.20 -17.51
CA LEU A 338 -10.18 -23.46 -17.64
C LEU A 338 -9.68 -24.49 -16.63
N ASN A 339 -10.53 -24.87 -15.66
CA ASN A 339 -10.23 -25.84 -14.61
C ASN A 339 -8.88 -25.55 -13.89
N LEU A 340 -8.59 -24.26 -13.68
CA LEU A 340 -7.36 -23.82 -13.03
C LEU A 340 -7.41 -24.15 -11.54
N ASN A 341 -6.43 -24.87 -11.09
CA ASN A 341 -6.29 -25.18 -9.67
C ASN A 341 -5.62 -24.00 -8.92
N LEU A 342 -5.68 -24.05 -7.57
CA LEU A 342 -5.12 -23.01 -6.71
C LEU A 342 -3.63 -22.72 -7.01
N VAL A 343 -2.85 -23.76 -7.35
CA VAL A 343 -1.43 -23.59 -7.67
C VAL A 343 -1.26 -22.73 -8.93
N GLN A 344 -2.00 -23.05 -10.00
CA GLN A 344 -1.94 -22.29 -11.25
C GLN A 344 -2.38 -20.83 -11.04
N LEU A 345 -3.45 -20.62 -10.29
CA LEU A 345 -3.94 -19.27 -9.95
C LEU A 345 -2.94 -18.50 -9.11
N ALA A 346 -2.28 -19.15 -8.15
CA ALA A 346 -1.25 -18.52 -7.33
C ALA A 346 -0.05 -17.99 -8.17
N PHE A 347 0.27 -18.66 -9.29
CA PHE A 347 1.28 -18.19 -10.24
C PHE A 347 0.73 -17.11 -11.18
N ILE A 348 -0.48 -17.27 -11.69
CA ILE A 348 -1.04 -16.39 -12.73
C ILE A 348 -1.46 -15.04 -12.16
N ILE A 349 -2.15 -15.00 -11.00
CA ILE A 349 -2.72 -13.78 -10.45
C ILE A 349 -1.66 -12.71 -10.13
N PRO A 350 -0.53 -13.02 -9.47
CA PRO A 350 0.50 -11.98 -9.24
C PRO A 350 1.17 -11.48 -10.53
N ILE A 351 1.29 -12.31 -11.58
CA ILE A 351 1.76 -11.86 -12.90
C ILE A 351 0.72 -10.94 -13.54
N PHE A 352 -0.54 -11.34 -13.52
CA PHE A 352 -1.64 -10.54 -14.04
C PHE A 352 -1.69 -9.16 -13.37
N THR A 353 -1.69 -9.11 -12.04
CA THR A 353 -1.68 -7.84 -11.30
C THR A 353 -0.42 -7.02 -11.52
N ALA A 354 0.74 -7.65 -11.72
CA ALA A 354 1.97 -6.95 -12.08
C ALA A 354 1.88 -6.31 -13.47
N ILE A 355 1.32 -7.02 -14.46
CA ILE A 355 1.06 -6.48 -15.81
C ILE A 355 0.07 -5.31 -15.74
N LEU A 356 -1.03 -5.47 -14.99
CA LEU A 356 -1.97 -4.37 -14.75
C LEU A 356 -1.29 -3.17 -14.08
N GLY A 357 -0.39 -3.44 -13.14
CA GLY A 357 0.39 -2.43 -12.41
C GLY A 357 1.32 -1.60 -13.30
N MET A 358 1.60 -2.06 -14.52
CA MET A 358 2.32 -1.25 -15.50
C MET A 358 1.52 -0.02 -15.96
N LEU A 359 0.20 -0.02 -15.78
CA LEU A 359 -0.70 1.01 -16.29
C LEU A 359 -1.64 1.57 -15.22
N ILE A 360 -2.08 0.74 -14.29
CA ILE A 360 -3.13 1.07 -13.32
C ILE A 360 -2.56 1.04 -11.90
N PRO A 361 -2.73 2.12 -11.11
CA PRO A 361 -2.33 2.14 -9.71
C PRO A 361 -2.95 1.00 -8.89
N GLY A 362 -2.22 0.52 -7.89
CA GLY A 362 -2.62 -0.65 -7.12
C GLY A 362 -3.96 -0.52 -6.40
N SER A 363 -4.29 0.67 -5.87
CA SER A 363 -5.60 0.92 -5.23
C SER A 363 -6.76 0.77 -6.23
N THR A 364 -6.56 1.21 -7.46
CA THR A 364 -7.52 1.06 -8.57
C THR A 364 -7.68 -0.41 -8.95
N GLN A 365 -6.56 -1.16 -9.04
CA GLN A 365 -6.62 -2.61 -9.29
C GLN A 365 -7.43 -3.35 -8.22
N VAL A 366 -7.16 -3.05 -6.94
CA VAL A 366 -7.89 -3.67 -5.83
C VAL A 366 -9.38 -3.36 -5.90
N LYS A 367 -9.75 -2.12 -6.28
CA LYS A 367 -11.17 -1.74 -6.38
C LYS A 367 -11.87 -2.45 -7.53
N ILE A 368 -11.23 -2.58 -8.69
CA ILE A 368 -11.84 -3.17 -9.88
C ILE A 368 -11.79 -4.70 -9.83
N PHE A 369 -10.66 -5.28 -9.41
CA PHE A 369 -10.41 -6.72 -9.54
C PHE A 369 -10.32 -7.43 -8.18
N GLY A 370 -10.37 -6.71 -7.06
CA GLY A 370 -10.19 -7.31 -5.74
C GLY A 370 -11.24 -8.38 -5.44
N GLY A 371 -12.51 -8.10 -5.68
CA GLY A 371 -13.59 -9.06 -5.51
C GLY A 371 -13.39 -10.30 -6.39
N ILE A 372 -13.08 -10.09 -7.67
CA ILE A 372 -12.83 -11.17 -8.64
C ILE A 372 -11.66 -12.06 -8.19
N ILE A 373 -10.55 -11.46 -7.76
CA ILE A 373 -9.37 -12.20 -7.29
C ILE A 373 -9.69 -13.02 -6.05
N ILE A 374 -10.41 -12.43 -5.09
CA ILE A 374 -10.80 -13.11 -3.85
C ILE A 374 -11.71 -14.30 -4.16
N SER A 375 -12.78 -14.09 -4.92
CA SER A 375 -13.75 -15.14 -5.26
C SER A 375 -13.12 -16.27 -6.07
N THR A 376 -12.25 -15.95 -7.04
CA THR A 376 -11.53 -16.90 -7.86
C THR A 376 -10.59 -17.79 -7.03
N LEU A 377 -9.78 -17.20 -6.15
CA LEU A 377 -8.88 -17.97 -5.27
C LEU A 377 -9.67 -18.81 -4.27
N ALA A 378 -10.77 -18.29 -3.73
CA ALA A 378 -11.63 -19.02 -2.80
C ALA A 378 -12.33 -20.20 -3.48
N ALA A 379 -12.84 -20.04 -4.71
CA ALA A 379 -13.46 -21.12 -5.49
C ALA A 379 -12.47 -22.25 -5.80
N ALA A 380 -11.19 -21.94 -5.94
CA ALA A 380 -10.13 -22.93 -6.13
C ALA A 380 -9.62 -23.57 -4.81
N GLY A 381 -10.25 -23.29 -3.67
CA GLY A 381 -9.90 -23.84 -2.36
C GLY A 381 -8.93 -23.00 -1.54
N GLY A 382 -8.63 -21.77 -1.95
CA GLY A 382 -7.83 -20.81 -1.19
C GLY A 382 -8.63 -20.18 -0.03
N ASN A 383 -7.92 -19.65 0.98
CA ASN A 383 -8.55 -18.91 2.08
C ASN A 383 -8.95 -17.50 1.63
N PRO A 384 -10.24 -17.09 1.72
CA PRO A 384 -10.69 -15.77 1.25
C PRO A 384 -10.02 -14.59 1.95
N MET A 385 -9.81 -14.67 3.27
CA MET A 385 -9.16 -13.61 4.03
C MET A 385 -7.68 -13.47 3.65
N LEU A 386 -6.99 -14.58 3.36
CA LEU A 386 -5.62 -14.57 2.86
C LEU A 386 -5.56 -13.97 1.44
N ALA A 387 -6.48 -14.37 0.57
CA ALA A 387 -6.58 -13.81 -0.78
C ALA A 387 -6.74 -12.28 -0.74
N ALA A 388 -7.65 -11.78 0.10
CA ALA A 388 -7.83 -10.35 0.33
C ALA A 388 -6.57 -9.70 0.94
N GLY A 389 -5.90 -10.36 1.90
CA GLY A 389 -4.68 -9.88 2.53
C GLY A 389 -3.49 -9.79 1.56
N MET A 390 -3.51 -10.58 0.50
CA MET A 390 -2.48 -10.53 -0.54
C MET A 390 -2.69 -9.40 -1.56
N LEU A 391 -3.90 -8.85 -1.71
CA LEU A 391 -4.16 -7.75 -2.66
C LEU A 391 -3.26 -6.52 -2.45
N PRO A 392 -3.07 -5.98 -1.23
CA PRO A 392 -2.15 -4.88 -1.01
C PRO A 392 -0.69 -5.19 -1.39
N CYS A 393 -0.29 -6.47 -1.32
CA CYS A 393 1.03 -6.90 -1.76
C CYS A 393 1.14 -6.96 -3.28
N ILE A 394 0.29 -7.76 -3.93
CA ILE A 394 0.40 -8.04 -5.38
C ILE A 394 -0.05 -6.87 -6.25
N CYS A 395 -1.07 -6.12 -5.82
CA CYS A 395 -1.51 -4.92 -6.54
C CYS A 395 -0.77 -3.67 -6.03
N GLY A 396 -0.60 -3.52 -4.72
CA GLY A 396 -0.11 -2.29 -4.11
C GLY A 396 1.40 -2.14 -4.10
N SER A 397 2.10 -3.08 -3.47
CA SER A 397 3.56 -3.00 -3.35
C SER A 397 4.26 -3.23 -4.69
N MET A 398 3.78 -4.17 -5.49
CA MET A 398 4.44 -4.52 -6.77
C MET A 398 4.29 -3.45 -7.84
N HIS A 399 3.14 -2.75 -7.96
CA HIS A 399 2.94 -1.77 -9.03
C HIS A 399 3.96 -0.62 -9.00
N GLY A 400 4.31 -0.13 -7.81
CA GLY A 400 5.25 0.99 -7.64
C GLY A 400 6.68 0.69 -8.05
N VAL A 401 7.02 -0.60 -8.19
CA VAL A 401 8.36 -1.06 -8.56
C VAL A 401 8.40 -1.82 -9.89
N THR A 402 7.27 -2.18 -10.50
CA THR A 402 7.21 -2.93 -11.76
C THR A 402 7.36 -1.99 -12.96
N PRO A 403 8.42 -2.18 -13.82
CA PRO A 403 8.56 -1.41 -15.05
C PRO A 403 7.39 -1.66 -16.02
N PRO A 404 7.02 -0.69 -16.88
CA PRO A 404 7.61 0.63 -17.08
C PRO A 404 7.15 1.71 -16.11
N TYR A 405 6.07 1.51 -15.33
CA TYR A 405 5.51 2.54 -14.48
C TYR A 405 6.40 2.85 -13.25
N CYS A 406 6.96 1.88 -12.60
CA CYS A 406 7.87 1.82 -11.43
C CYS A 406 8.28 3.18 -10.82
N THR A 407 7.31 4.01 -10.44
CA THR A 407 7.52 5.38 -9.96
C THR A 407 8.40 5.46 -8.71
N CYS A 408 8.33 4.46 -7.82
CA CYS A 408 9.22 4.38 -6.67
C CYS A 408 10.70 4.23 -7.10
N VAL A 409 10.94 3.38 -8.11
CA VAL A 409 12.30 3.12 -8.64
C VAL A 409 12.85 4.36 -9.32
N TYR A 410 12.03 5.04 -10.15
CA TYR A 410 12.48 6.27 -10.82
C TYR A 410 12.76 7.41 -9.85
N THR A 411 11.93 7.55 -8.81
CA THR A 411 12.19 8.54 -7.75
C THR A 411 13.49 8.21 -7.02
N GLY A 412 13.70 6.95 -6.64
CA GLY A 412 14.95 6.50 -6.02
C GLY A 412 16.17 6.68 -6.93
N MET A 413 16.01 6.40 -8.23
CA MET A 413 17.09 6.63 -9.23
C MET A 413 17.49 8.10 -9.34
N ALA A 414 16.50 9.00 -9.35
CA ALA A 414 16.78 10.45 -9.41
C ALA A 414 17.59 10.91 -8.19
N ILE A 415 17.24 10.46 -6.98
CA ILE A 415 17.97 10.80 -5.76
C ILE A 415 19.36 10.13 -5.72
N ALA A 416 19.46 8.89 -6.17
CA ALA A 416 20.70 8.13 -6.18
C ALA A 416 21.64 8.54 -7.31
N GLU A 417 21.16 9.27 -8.33
CA GLU A 417 21.85 9.52 -9.60
C GLU A 417 22.22 8.19 -10.31
N ALA A 418 21.32 7.22 -10.26
CA ALA A 418 21.56 5.88 -10.73
C ALA A 418 21.25 5.73 -12.22
N LYS A 419 22.04 4.92 -12.94
CA LYS A 419 21.81 4.61 -14.36
C LYS A 419 20.62 3.65 -14.52
N LEU A 420 19.80 3.86 -15.55
CA LEU A 420 18.55 3.11 -15.78
C LEU A 420 18.79 1.59 -15.89
N LYS A 421 19.66 1.15 -16.81
CA LYS A 421 19.87 -0.28 -17.10
C LYS A 421 20.29 -1.09 -15.88
N PRO A 422 21.35 -0.73 -15.11
CA PRO A 422 21.72 -1.51 -13.93
C PRO A 422 20.65 -1.46 -12.83
N THR A 423 19.89 -0.36 -12.72
CA THR A 423 18.81 -0.26 -11.74
C THR A 423 17.66 -1.21 -12.07
N LEU A 424 17.22 -1.23 -13.33
CA LEU A 424 16.14 -2.13 -13.76
C LEU A 424 16.54 -3.60 -13.66
N LEU A 425 17.77 -3.97 -14.03
CA LEU A 425 18.26 -5.34 -13.89
C LEU A 425 18.31 -5.79 -12.43
N ASN A 426 18.80 -4.94 -11.52
CA ASN A 426 18.79 -5.24 -10.10
C ASN A 426 17.36 -5.27 -9.54
N ASN A 427 16.49 -4.37 -9.97
CA ASN A 427 15.08 -4.32 -9.59
C ASN A 427 14.33 -5.62 -9.92
N MET A 428 14.60 -6.22 -11.09
CA MET A 428 13.97 -7.49 -11.48
C MET A 428 14.26 -8.62 -10.49
N ILE A 429 15.44 -8.63 -9.86
CA ILE A 429 15.76 -9.64 -8.82
C ILE A 429 14.81 -9.47 -7.62
N TRP A 430 14.61 -8.23 -7.16
CA TRP A 430 13.72 -7.95 -6.04
C TRP A 430 12.27 -8.31 -6.35
N ILE A 431 11.79 -7.98 -7.55
CA ILE A 431 10.44 -8.31 -8.01
C ILE A 431 10.26 -9.82 -8.09
N THR A 432 11.21 -10.53 -8.68
CA THR A 432 11.15 -12.00 -8.84
C THR A 432 11.08 -12.70 -7.48
N ILE A 433 11.89 -12.29 -6.51
CA ILE A 433 11.85 -12.87 -5.17
C ILE A 433 10.49 -12.56 -4.50
N GLN A 434 10.01 -11.32 -4.60
CA GLN A 434 8.70 -10.94 -4.04
C GLN A 434 7.57 -11.72 -4.69
N TYR A 435 7.62 -11.94 -6.00
CA TYR A 435 6.67 -12.75 -6.75
C TYR A 435 6.59 -14.17 -6.21
N PHE A 436 7.73 -14.88 -6.08
CA PHE A 436 7.72 -16.26 -5.58
C PHE A 436 7.24 -16.37 -4.14
N ILE A 437 7.61 -15.42 -3.28
CA ILE A 437 7.07 -15.36 -1.91
C ILE A 437 5.55 -15.14 -1.93
N SER A 438 5.05 -14.28 -2.82
CA SER A 438 3.60 -14.07 -2.98
C SER A 438 2.88 -15.36 -3.41
N VAL A 439 3.46 -16.13 -4.35
CA VAL A 439 2.92 -17.42 -4.76
C VAL A 439 2.82 -18.39 -3.58
N VAL A 440 3.93 -18.57 -2.85
CA VAL A 440 3.98 -19.49 -1.70
C VAL A 440 3.05 -19.04 -0.57
N MET A 441 2.88 -17.72 -0.40
CA MET A 441 1.95 -17.15 0.58
C MET A 441 0.49 -17.42 0.19
N ILE A 442 0.12 -17.20 -1.07
CA ILE A 442 -1.24 -17.48 -1.59
C ILE A 442 -1.60 -18.97 -1.43
N LEU A 443 -0.63 -19.86 -1.61
CA LEU A 443 -0.80 -21.29 -1.40
C LEU A 443 -0.95 -21.70 0.07
N GLY A 444 -0.76 -20.75 1.02
CA GLY A 444 -0.88 -21.04 2.46
C GLY A 444 0.29 -21.82 3.06
N TYR A 445 1.41 -21.99 2.35
CA TYR A 445 2.58 -22.71 2.86
C TYR A 445 3.41 -21.91 3.86
N ILE A 446 3.24 -20.61 3.91
CA ILE A 446 3.95 -19.75 4.86
C ILE A 446 3.12 -19.65 6.16
N PRO A 447 3.69 -20.00 7.32
CA PRO A 447 2.95 -19.96 8.58
C PRO A 447 2.61 -18.51 8.96
N LEU A 448 1.34 -18.25 9.21
CA LEU A 448 0.81 -16.95 9.58
C LEU A 448 0.38 -16.91 11.06
N PHE A 449 1.19 -17.50 11.93
CA PHE A 449 1.09 -17.42 13.40
C PHE A 449 -0.30 -17.80 13.96
N GLY A 450 -1.02 -18.71 13.29
CA GLY A 450 -2.36 -19.14 13.70
C GLY A 450 -3.48 -18.15 13.35
N LEU A 451 -3.20 -17.12 12.54
CA LEU A 451 -4.17 -16.09 12.14
C LEU A 451 -5.13 -16.56 11.04
N ILE A 452 -4.82 -17.69 10.41
CA ILE A 452 -5.69 -18.38 9.44
C ILE A 452 -5.99 -19.75 10.03
N LYS A 453 -7.27 -20.09 10.12
CA LYS A 453 -7.75 -21.44 10.45
C LYS A 453 -8.00 -22.21 9.16
#